data_4b4bb86113148d9211e5730382c60848
#
_entry.id   4b4bb86113148d9211e5730382c60848
#
_cell.length_a   1.000
_cell.length_b   1.000
_cell.length_c   1.000
_cell.angle_alpha   90.00
_cell.angle_beta   90.00
_cell.angle_gamma   90.00
#
_symmetry.space_group_name_H-M   'P 1'
#
loop_
_entity.id
_entity.type
_entity.pdbx_description
1 polymer ?
#
loop_
_entity_poly.entity_id
_entity_poly.type
_entity_poly.pdbx_seq_one_letter_code
_entity_poly.pdbx_strand_id
1 'polypeptide(L)'
;MKKPLILMILDGFGISLDAGNAIVSAKTPNLGKIFGENPITKIGASGMDVGLPDGQMGNSEVGHTNIGAGRVVYQELTRITKSIEDGDFFQNEALTKAIENAKNNDSSLHLMGLLSNGGVHSHNTHLYGLLELAKKAGLKKVYVHAFLDGRDVPPSSAKDFVVECEEEMAKIGVGKIATVMGRYYAMDRDNRWDRVEKAYSAMVYGEGEKADTAPNAVQNSYDKDTTDEFVLPTVIEGGDTIKANDSVVFFNFRPDRAREITRTLVDESFDGFERKNGFFPLTFVCMTQYDATMPNVEVAFKPEALVNTLGEYVANNGMTQLRIAETEKYAHVTFFFNGGVEKQYENEDRILVKSPKVATYDLQPEMSAYEVCDKCCDAIKSGKYDMIILNFANCDMVGHTGIFPAACSAVEAVDTCAGKVVDAIKEMDGVALITADHGNADKMYEEDGSPFTAHKTNPVPFCVVNYPCTLREGGKLADIAPTMLKILGLPQPKEMTGTSIIE
;
A
#
# COMPACT_ATOMS: atom_id res chain seq x y z
N MET A 1 -3.64 32.07 -25.72
CA MET A 1 -4.23 31.27 -24.64
C MET A 1 -3.57 29.90 -24.67
N LYS A 2 -3.36 29.28 -23.53
CA LYS A 2 -2.77 27.93 -23.45
C LYS A 2 -3.80 26.91 -23.93
N LYS A 3 -3.32 25.82 -24.54
CA LYS A 3 -4.11 24.65 -24.88
C LYS A 3 -4.00 23.68 -23.71
N PRO A 4 -5.01 23.58 -22.84
CA PRO A 4 -4.89 22.80 -21.62
C PRO A 4 -4.93 21.29 -21.89
N LEU A 5 -4.09 20.53 -21.14
CA LEU A 5 -4.23 19.09 -21.01
C LEU A 5 -4.95 18.77 -19.69
N ILE A 6 -6.09 18.10 -19.75
CA ILE A 6 -6.80 17.65 -18.55
C ILE A 6 -6.71 16.13 -18.40
N LEU A 7 -6.42 15.68 -17.16
CA LEU A 7 -6.70 14.32 -16.72
C LEU A 7 -7.98 14.34 -15.88
N MET A 8 -9.01 13.70 -16.37
CA MET A 8 -10.29 13.52 -15.70
C MET A 8 -10.37 12.11 -15.14
N ILE A 9 -10.36 12.00 -13.81
CA ILE A 9 -10.45 10.74 -13.09
C ILE A 9 -11.90 10.56 -12.64
N LEU A 10 -12.56 9.53 -13.16
CA LEU A 10 -13.89 9.09 -12.78
C LEU A 10 -13.73 8.04 -11.67
N ASP A 11 -13.59 8.48 -10.42
CA ASP A 11 -13.24 7.64 -9.28
C ASP A 11 -14.23 6.47 -9.13
N GLY A 12 -13.72 5.23 -9.07
CA GLY A 12 -14.54 4.03 -8.97
C GLY A 12 -15.22 3.56 -10.24
N PHE A 13 -14.86 4.11 -11.43
CA PHE A 13 -15.45 3.77 -12.72
C PHE A 13 -14.71 2.61 -13.40
N GLY A 14 -14.96 1.37 -12.92
CA GLY A 14 -14.39 0.16 -13.49
C GLY A 14 -15.08 -0.33 -14.76
N ILE A 15 -14.48 -1.31 -15.42
CA ILE A 15 -15.04 -1.99 -16.60
C ILE A 15 -15.38 -3.44 -16.23
N SER A 16 -16.67 -3.77 -16.21
CA SER A 16 -17.17 -5.10 -15.90
C SER A 16 -18.37 -5.48 -16.79
N LEU A 17 -18.56 -6.77 -16.96
CA LEU A 17 -19.75 -7.36 -17.58
C LEU A 17 -20.75 -7.90 -16.54
N ASP A 18 -20.53 -7.61 -15.26
CA ASP A 18 -21.38 -8.08 -14.16
C ASP A 18 -22.82 -7.55 -14.29
N ALA A 19 -23.80 -8.38 -13.95
CA ALA A 19 -25.23 -8.04 -14.07
C ALA A 19 -25.64 -6.86 -13.16
N GLY A 20 -24.91 -6.62 -12.08
CA GLY A 20 -25.12 -5.52 -11.13
C GLY A 20 -24.26 -4.29 -11.42
N ASN A 21 -23.88 -4.03 -12.66
CA ASN A 21 -23.06 -2.90 -13.07
C ASN A 21 -23.91 -1.63 -13.19
N ALA A 22 -23.74 -0.68 -12.27
CA ALA A 22 -24.45 0.60 -12.30
C ALA A 22 -24.00 1.49 -13.46
N ILE A 23 -22.75 1.38 -13.91
CA ILE A 23 -22.19 2.16 -15.01
C ILE A 23 -22.88 1.82 -16.33
N VAL A 24 -23.07 0.52 -16.59
CA VAL A 24 -23.74 0.04 -17.81
C VAL A 24 -25.25 0.30 -17.75
N SER A 25 -25.85 0.28 -16.55
CA SER A 25 -27.27 0.48 -16.33
C SER A 25 -27.71 1.94 -16.35
N ALA A 26 -26.80 2.86 -16.05
CA ALA A 26 -27.05 4.30 -16.06
C ALA A 26 -27.19 4.85 -17.48
N LYS A 27 -27.89 5.96 -17.62
CA LYS A 27 -28.00 6.69 -18.89
C LYS A 27 -26.80 7.60 -19.08
N THR A 28 -25.88 7.17 -19.93
CA THR A 28 -24.58 7.83 -20.17
C THR A 28 -24.39 8.26 -21.63
N PRO A 29 -25.25 9.14 -22.18
CA PRO A 29 -25.17 9.52 -23.58
C PRO A 29 -23.90 10.27 -23.95
N ASN A 30 -23.33 11.06 -23.02
CA ASN A 30 -22.10 11.81 -23.25
C ASN A 30 -20.86 10.91 -23.24
N LEU A 31 -20.67 10.10 -22.19
CA LEU A 31 -19.56 9.14 -22.09
C LEU A 31 -19.69 8.10 -23.23
N GLY A 32 -20.87 7.60 -23.51
CA GLY A 32 -21.10 6.68 -24.62
C GLY A 32 -20.63 7.26 -25.96
N LYS A 33 -20.95 8.54 -26.26
CA LYS A 33 -20.45 9.24 -27.44
C LYS A 33 -18.95 9.45 -27.40
N ILE A 34 -18.42 9.94 -26.27
CA ILE A 34 -16.98 10.21 -26.10
C ILE A 34 -16.17 8.92 -26.33
N PHE A 35 -16.54 7.83 -25.70
CA PHE A 35 -15.83 6.54 -25.82
C PHE A 35 -16.02 5.89 -27.21
N GLY A 36 -17.14 6.15 -27.88
CA GLY A 36 -17.39 5.63 -29.22
C GLY A 36 -16.68 6.38 -30.34
N GLU A 37 -16.35 7.65 -30.16
CA GLU A 37 -15.76 8.51 -31.18
C GLU A 37 -14.26 8.75 -31.03
N ASN A 38 -13.63 8.31 -29.91
CA ASN A 38 -12.23 8.62 -29.59
C ASN A 38 -11.43 7.34 -29.29
N PRO A 39 -10.08 7.38 -29.43
CA PRO A 39 -9.23 6.27 -29.03
C PRO A 39 -9.43 5.91 -27.57
N ILE A 40 -9.71 4.64 -27.30
CA ILE A 40 -9.94 4.09 -25.96
C ILE A 40 -9.27 2.73 -25.81
N THR A 41 -8.71 2.45 -24.63
CA THR A 41 -8.17 1.16 -24.22
C THR A 41 -8.51 0.87 -22.76
N LYS A 42 -8.16 -0.31 -22.28
CA LYS A 42 -8.28 -0.71 -20.87
C LYS A 42 -6.90 -0.72 -20.23
N ILE A 43 -6.81 -0.27 -18.99
CA ILE A 43 -5.57 -0.28 -18.24
C ILE A 43 -5.74 -0.95 -16.87
N GLY A 44 -4.68 -1.57 -16.35
CA GLY A 44 -4.66 -2.23 -15.04
C GLY A 44 -4.66 -1.22 -13.91
N ALA A 45 -5.51 -1.48 -12.89
CA ALA A 45 -5.70 -0.61 -11.73
C ALA A 45 -5.75 -1.39 -10.40
N SER A 46 -5.23 -2.63 -10.37
CA SER A 46 -5.27 -3.51 -9.20
C SER A 46 -4.04 -4.43 -9.15
N GLY A 47 -3.83 -5.11 -8.04
CA GLY A 47 -2.75 -6.08 -7.88
C GLY A 47 -1.38 -5.51 -8.25
N MET A 48 -0.55 -6.33 -8.89
CA MET A 48 0.82 -5.96 -9.27
C MET A 48 0.92 -4.75 -10.20
N ASP A 49 -0.12 -4.43 -10.95
CA ASP A 49 -0.12 -3.24 -11.82
C ASP A 49 -0.06 -1.91 -11.06
N VAL A 50 -0.42 -1.95 -9.78
CA VAL A 50 -0.39 -0.77 -8.88
C VAL A 50 0.46 -0.99 -7.62
N GLY A 51 1.26 -2.07 -7.57
CA GLY A 51 2.17 -2.36 -6.47
C GLY A 51 1.52 -3.00 -5.24
N LEU A 52 0.35 -3.60 -5.40
CA LEU A 52 -0.35 -4.42 -4.41
C LEU A 52 -0.11 -5.92 -4.70
N PRO A 53 -0.33 -6.81 -3.72
CA PRO A 53 -0.34 -8.25 -3.96
C PRO A 53 -1.28 -8.65 -5.11
N ASP A 54 -0.96 -9.73 -5.80
CA ASP A 54 -1.81 -10.26 -6.87
C ASP A 54 -3.23 -10.54 -6.37
N GLY A 55 -4.22 -10.20 -7.17
CA GLY A 55 -5.64 -10.34 -6.81
C GLY A 55 -6.17 -9.32 -5.79
N GLN A 56 -5.34 -8.42 -5.26
CA GLN A 56 -5.80 -7.37 -4.35
C GLN A 56 -6.40 -6.19 -5.15
N MET A 57 -7.59 -5.74 -4.73
CA MET A 57 -8.26 -4.58 -5.33
C MET A 57 -7.46 -3.30 -5.13
N GLY A 58 -7.46 -2.41 -6.14
CA GLY A 58 -6.95 -1.05 -6.02
C GLY A 58 -7.77 -0.19 -5.07
N ASN A 59 -7.26 0.99 -4.79
CA ASN A 59 -7.95 2.04 -4.04
C ASN A 59 -7.47 3.41 -4.50
N SER A 60 -8.18 4.48 -4.10
CA SER A 60 -7.89 5.82 -4.57
C SER A 60 -6.51 6.33 -4.15
N GLU A 61 -6.02 5.99 -2.95
CA GLU A 61 -4.69 6.40 -2.48
C GLU A 61 -3.59 5.81 -3.37
N VAL A 62 -3.63 4.50 -3.57
CA VAL A 62 -2.67 3.76 -4.41
C VAL A 62 -2.81 4.19 -5.87
N GLY A 63 -4.03 4.30 -6.40
CA GLY A 63 -4.29 4.68 -7.79
C GLY A 63 -3.71 6.07 -8.11
N HIS A 64 -4.06 7.09 -7.32
CA HIS A 64 -3.56 8.45 -7.54
C HIS A 64 -2.05 8.58 -7.33
N THR A 65 -1.48 7.83 -6.38
CA THR A 65 -0.02 7.77 -6.18
C THR A 65 0.68 7.21 -7.42
N ASN A 66 0.20 6.10 -7.99
CA ASN A 66 0.79 5.51 -9.19
C ASN A 66 0.67 6.43 -10.41
N ILE A 67 -0.50 7.06 -10.60
CA ILE A 67 -0.72 8.03 -11.68
C ILE A 67 0.27 9.19 -11.56
N GLY A 68 0.35 9.80 -10.37
CA GLY A 68 1.22 10.96 -10.16
C GLY A 68 2.71 10.64 -10.19
N ALA A 69 3.12 9.46 -9.72
CA ALA A 69 4.50 9.03 -9.72
C ALA A 69 5.02 8.59 -11.10
N GLY A 70 4.14 8.21 -12.04
CA GLY A 70 4.54 7.69 -13.35
C GLY A 70 5.32 6.39 -13.28
N ARG A 71 5.14 5.63 -12.19
CA ARG A 71 5.78 4.34 -11.91
C ARG A 71 4.93 3.52 -10.98
N VAL A 72 5.11 2.20 -11.00
CA VAL A 72 4.47 1.34 -10.00
C VAL A 72 5.11 1.59 -8.65
N VAL A 73 4.30 2.04 -7.68
CA VAL A 73 4.72 2.28 -6.30
C VAL A 73 4.31 1.08 -5.46
N TYR A 74 5.28 0.20 -5.21
CA TYR A 74 5.02 -1.02 -4.46
C TYR A 74 4.76 -0.73 -2.98
N GLN A 75 3.67 -1.29 -2.44
CA GLN A 75 3.45 -1.35 -1.00
C GLN A 75 4.50 -2.26 -0.35
N GLU A 76 4.82 -2.04 0.93
CA GLU A 76 5.94 -2.72 1.59
C GLU A 76 5.86 -4.25 1.49
N LEU A 77 4.69 -4.85 1.66
CA LEU A 77 4.50 -6.29 1.46
C LEU A 77 4.98 -6.74 0.07
N THR A 78 4.47 -6.10 -0.96
CA THR A 78 4.77 -6.44 -2.36
C THR A 78 6.21 -6.12 -2.72
N ARG A 79 6.74 -5.00 -2.21
CA ARG A 79 8.12 -4.55 -2.41
C ARG A 79 9.12 -5.58 -1.89
N ILE A 80 8.91 -6.08 -0.67
CA ILE A 80 9.79 -7.07 -0.06
C ILE A 80 9.65 -8.43 -0.75
N THR A 81 8.41 -8.87 -1.01
CA THR A 81 8.15 -10.12 -1.74
C THR A 81 8.83 -10.11 -3.10
N LYS A 82 8.65 -9.02 -3.87
CA LYS A 82 9.30 -8.87 -5.18
C LYS A 82 10.82 -8.86 -5.08
N SER A 83 11.39 -8.21 -4.08
CA SER A 83 12.83 -8.20 -3.85
C SER A 83 13.39 -9.61 -3.58
N ILE A 84 12.63 -10.46 -2.90
CA ILE A 84 12.99 -11.88 -2.72
C ILE A 84 12.95 -12.63 -4.06
N GLU A 85 11.90 -12.45 -4.85
CA GLU A 85 11.71 -13.09 -6.14
C GLU A 85 12.78 -12.66 -7.17
N ASP A 86 13.09 -11.37 -7.23
CA ASP A 86 14.11 -10.79 -8.12
C ASP A 86 15.55 -11.11 -7.66
N GLY A 87 15.72 -11.47 -6.38
CA GLY A 87 17.00 -11.89 -5.79
C GLY A 87 17.86 -10.76 -5.20
N ASP A 88 17.49 -9.51 -5.32
CA ASP A 88 18.21 -8.37 -4.72
C ASP A 88 18.07 -8.30 -3.20
N PHE A 89 17.02 -8.90 -2.63
CA PHE A 89 16.89 -9.15 -1.19
C PHE A 89 18.16 -9.79 -0.58
N PHE A 90 18.74 -10.75 -1.29
CA PHE A 90 19.93 -11.48 -0.83
C PHE A 90 21.22 -10.66 -0.93
N GLN A 91 21.16 -9.46 -1.48
CA GLN A 91 22.26 -8.49 -1.60
C GLN A 91 22.00 -7.22 -0.78
N ASN A 92 20.91 -7.17 -0.02
CA ASN A 92 20.55 -6.02 0.81
C ASN A 92 21.64 -5.75 1.84
N GLU A 93 22.18 -4.53 1.86
CA GLU A 93 23.33 -4.14 2.68
C GLU A 93 23.08 -4.33 4.19
N ALA A 94 21.91 -3.95 4.69
CA ALA A 94 21.58 -4.06 6.11
C ALA A 94 21.45 -5.53 6.54
N LEU A 95 20.77 -6.34 5.74
CA LEU A 95 20.62 -7.78 5.99
C LEU A 95 21.98 -8.49 5.90
N THR A 96 22.78 -8.19 4.89
CA THR A 96 24.14 -8.74 4.74
C THR A 96 25.03 -8.38 5.92
N LYS A 97 24.96 -7.12 6.42
CA LYS A 97 25.69 -6.68 7.60
C LYS A 97 25.36 -7.49 8.85
N ALA A 98 24.06 -7.78 9.07
CA ALA A 98 23.63 -8.64 10.19
C ALA A 98 24.17 -10.07 10.06
N ILE A 99 24.13 -10.63 8.86
CA ILE A 99 24.70 -11.97 8.58
C ILE A 99 26.20 -12.00 8.80
N GLU A 100 26.94 -11.01 8.29
CA GLU A 100 28.40 -10.92 8.46
C GLU A 100 28.79 -10.74 9.93
N ASN A 101 28.03 -9.93 10.69
CA ASN A 101 28.27 -9.79 12.13
C ASN A 101 28.15 -11.13 12.84
N ALA A 102 27.05 -11.87 12.62
CA ALA A 102 26.86 -13.18 13.23
C ALA A 102 27.98 -14.16 12.86
N LYS A 103 28.42 -14.15 11.60
CA LYS A 103 29.48 -15.02 11.09
C LYS A 103 30.86 -14.67 11.69
N ASN A 104 31.21 -13.38 11.69
CA ASN A 104 32.54 -12.92 12.12
C ASN A 104 32.74 -13.04 13.61
N ASN A 105 31.68 -12.92 14.41
CA ASN A 105 31.73 -13.03 15.86
C ASN A 105 31.38 -14.43 16.38
N ASP A 106 31.09 -15.40 15.50
CA ASP A 106 30.52 -16.71 15.86
C ASP A 106 29.31 -16.57 16.81
N SER A 107 28.53 -15.49 16.61
CA SER A 107 27.35 -15.16 17.40
C SER A 107 26.07 -15.67 16.71
N SER A 108 24.91 -15.48 17.33
CA SER A 108 23.64 -15.95 16.82
C SER A 108 22.97 -14.90 15.93
N LEU A 109 22.19 -15.37 14.96
CA LEU A 109 21.21 -14.60 14.23
C LEU A 109 19.83 -14.89 14.80
N HIS A 110 19.14 -13.87 15.27
CA HIS A 110 17.76 -13.94 15.76
C HIS A 110 16.82 -13.27 14.76
N LEU A 111 15.79 -13.98 14.36
CA LEU A 111 14.73 -13.51 13.47
C LEU A 111 13.44 -13.38 14.29
N MET A 112 12.89 -12.18 14.41
CA MET A 112 11.69 -11.95 15.20
C MET A 112 10.59 -11.29 14.39
N GLY A 113 9.33 -11.62 14.67
CA GLY A 113 8.20 -11.02 13.98
C GLY A 113 6.93 -11.85 14.00
N LEU A 114 5.86 -11.29 13.45
CA LEU A 114 4.54 -11.90 13.39
C LEU A 114 4.53 -13.03 12.35
N LEU A 115 4.31 -14.25 12.80
CA LEU A 115 4.31 -15.45 11.98
C LEU A 115 2.90 -15.78 11.48
N SER A 116 2.53 -15.20 10.37
CA SER A 116 1.30 -15.52 9.63
C SER A 116 1.43 -15.09 8.17
N ASN A 117 0.43 -15.45 7.36
CA ASN A 117 0.27 -14.99 5.98
C ASN A 117 -0.75 -13.86 5.83
N GLY A 118 -1.15 -13.22 6.94
CA GLY A 118 -2.16 -12.16 6.96
C GLY A 118 -1.76 -10.90 6.18
N GLY A 119 -0.46 -10.65 6.01
CA GLY A 119 0.06 -9.59 5.14
C GLY A 119 -0.20 -8.16 5.62
N VAL A 120 -0.61 -7.97 6.88
CA VAL A 120 -0.89 -6.64 7.46
C VAL A 120 0.36 -6.05 8.14
N HIS A 121 1.07 -6.84 8.91
CA HIS A 121 2.28 -6.42 9.64
C HIS A 121 3.55 -7.09 9.13
N SER A 122 3.41 -8.31 8.61
CA SER A 122 4.47 -9.19 8.16
C SER A 122 3.93 -10.21 7.17
N HIS A 123 4.81 -11.02 6.62
CA HIS A 123 4.41 -12.22 5.87
C HIS A 123 5.44 -13.33 6.14
N ASN A 124 4.97 -14.58 6.35
CA ASN A 124 5.82 -15.73 6.64
C ASN A 124 6.89 -15.99 5.56
N THR A 125 6.58 -15.72 4.28
CA THR A 125 7.56 -15.87 3.18
C THR A 125 8.77 -14.95 3.33
N HIS A 126 8.64 -13.79 4.00
CA HIS A 126 9.78 -12.91 4.27
C HIS A 126 10.73 -13.52 5.30
N LEU A 127 10.19 -14.21 6.32
CA LEU A 127 11.00 -15.00 7.24
C LEU A 127 11.74 -16.13 6.49
N TYR A 128 11.06 -16.82 5.56
CA TYR A 128 11.71 -17.89 4.79
C TYR A 128 12.84 -17.35 3.90
N GLY A 129 12.68 -16.16 3.30
CA GLY A 129 13.75 -15.46 2.59
C GLY A 129 14.97 -15.15 3.48
N LEU A 130 14.76 -14.75 4.76
CA LEU A 130 15.84 -14.53 5.73
C LEU A 130 16.55 -15.83 6.12
N LEU A 131 15.81 -16.92 6.27
CA LEU A 131 16.39 -18.25 6.54
C LEU A 131 17.23 -18.74 5.34
N GLU A 132 16.78 -18.53 4.11
CA GLU A 132 17.56 -18.82 2.91
C GLU A 132 18.85 -17.99 2.85
N LEU A 133 18.77 -16.69 3.18
CA LEU A 133 19.93 -15.81 3.24
C LEU A 133 20.95 -16.33 4.27
N ALA A 134 20.50 -16.69 5.47
CA ALA A 134 21.33 -17.26 6.51
C ALA A 134 21.98 -18.59 6.07
N LYS A 135 21.24 -19.46 5.40
CA LYS A 135 21.74 -20.72 4.84
C LYS A 135 22.80 -20.51 3.78
N LYS A 136 22.54 -19.60 2.81
CA LYS A 136 23.51 -19.25 1.76
C LYS A 136 24.83 -18.74 2.32
N ALA A 137 24.77 -18.01 3.46
CA ALA A 137 25.93 -17.51 4.17
C ALA A 137 26.65 -18.57 5.05
N GLY A 138 26.04 -19.74 5.26
CA GLY A 138 26.59 -20.85 6.04
C GLY A 138 26.42 -20.69 7.55
N LEU A 139 25.48 -19.84 8.03
CA LEU A 139 25.17 -19.71 9.45
C LEU A 139 24.56 -20.99 9.99
N LYS A 140 24.88 -21.30 11.26
CA LYS A 140 24.35 -22.47 11.99
C LYS A 140 23.50 -22.09 13.20
N LYS A 141 23.81 -20.95 13.83
CA LYS A 141 23.12 -20.43 15.02
C LYS A 141 22.05 -19.43 14.57
N VAL A 142 20.89 -19.93 14.13
CA VAL A 142 19.77 -19.12 13.66
C VAL A 142 18.52 -19.48 14.45
N TYR A 143 17.93 -18.49 15.11
CA TYR A 143 16.80 -18.67 16.01
C TYR A 143 15.64 -17.77 15.64
N VAL A 144 14.43 -18.30 15.72
CA VAL A 144 13.20 -17.57 15.43
C VAL A 144 12.42 -17.31 16.71
N HIS A 145 12.03 -16.05 16.91
CA HIS A 145 11.10 -15.62 17.93
C HIS A 145 9.76 -15.33 17.24
N ALA A 146 8.87 -16.32 17.27
CA ALA A 146 7.60 -16.27 16.55
C ALA A 146 6.53 -15.53 17.36
N PHE A 147 6.03 -14.42 16.84
CA PHE A 147 4.86 -13.74 17.38
C PHE A 147 3.61 -14.31 16.71
N LEU A 148 2.61 -14.67 17.49
CA LEU A 148 1.40 -15.32 17.02
C LEU A 148 0.30 -14.28 16.78
N ASP A 149 -0.48 -14.44 15.71
CA ASP A 149 -1.37 -13.42 15.18
C ASP A 149 -2.78 -13.48 15.80
N GLY A 150 -3.70 -14.23 15.25
CA GLY A 150 -5.06 -14.37 15.70
C GLY A 150 -5.98 -13.15 15.51
N ARG A 151 -5.50 -12.10 14.79
CA ARG A 151 -6.29 -10.90 14.44
C ARG A 151 -6.40 -10.70 12.93
N ASP A 152 -5.27 -10.81 12.22
CA ASP A 152 -5.22 -10.63 10.77
C ASP A 152 -5.45 -11.97 10.05
N VAL A 153 -5.47 -13.06 10.81
CA VAL A 153 -5.84 -14.44 10.44
C VAL A 153 -6.77 -15.02 11.53
N PRO A 154 -7.40 -16.19 11.29
CA PRO A 154 -8.29 -16.80 12.30
C PRO A 154 -7.66 -16.97 13.68
N PRO A 155 -8.42 -16.81 14.78
CA PRO A 155 -7.89 -16.72 16.15
C PRO A 155 -7.16 -17.96 16.68
N SER A 156 -7.27 -19.11 16.03
CA SER A 156 -6.65 -20.37 16.42
C SER A 156 -5.99 -21.07 15.23
N SER A 157 -5.24 -20.32 14.44
CA SER A 157 -4.50 -20.79 13.24
C SER A 157 -2.98 -20.85 13.44
N ALA A 158 -2.46 -20.33 14.55
CA ALA A 158 -1.02 -20.22 14.77
C ALA A 158 -0.29 -21.56 14.79
N LYS A 159 -0.96 -22.64 15.24
CA LYS A 159 -0.34 -23.97 15.26
C LYS A 159 0.06 -24.41 13.86
N ASP A 160 -0.78 -24.17 12.84
CA ASP A 160 -0.49 -24.53 11.46
C ASP A 160 0.67 -23.71 10.92
N PHE A 161 0.74 -22.40 11.19
CA PHE A 161 1.85 -21.54 10.80
C PHE A 161 3.18 -21.93 11.47
N VAL A 162 3.13 -22.34 12.73
CA VAL A 162 4.33 -22.81 13.46
C VAL A 162 4.84 -24.13 12.87
N VAL A 163 3.96 -25.07 12.58
CA VAL A 163 4.32 -26.35 11.90
C VAL A 163 4.89 -26.06 10.52
N GLU A 164 4.22 -25.26 9.70
CA GLU A 164 4.74 -24.84 8.39
C GLU A 164 6.14 -24.22 8.49
N CYS A 165 6.36 -23.34 9.47
CA CYS A 165 7.65 -22.71 9.67
C CYS A 165 8.75 -23.73 10.01
N GLU A 166 8.47 -24.73 10.88
CA GLU A 166 9.41 -25.81 11.19
C GLU A 166 9.71 -26.69 9.96
N GLU A 167 8.69 -26.98 9.13
CA GLU A 167 8.88 -27.71 7.86
C GLU A 167 9.75 -26.92 6.88
N GLU A 168 9.52 -25.60 6.71
CA GLU A 168 10.34 -24.76 5.85
C GLU A 168 11.78 -24.64 6.37
N MET A 169 11.99 -24.49 7.68
CA MET A 169 13.34 -24.55 8.29
C MET A 169 14.04 -25.88 7.97
N ALA A 170 13.32 -27.01 8.06
CA ALA A 170 13.89 -28.33 7.75
C ALA A 170 14.27 -28.46 6.27
N LYS A 171 13.43 -27.94 5.35
CA LYS A 171 13.71 -27.91 3.89
C LYS A 171 14.92 -27.03 3.57
N ILE A 172 14.98 -25.83 4.14
CA ILE A 172 16.10 -24.90 3.94
C ILE A 172 17.36 -25.44 4.62
N GLY A 173 17.22 -26.14 5.75
CA GLY A 173 18.30 -26.76 6.50
C GLY A 173 19.03 -25.80 7.46
N VAL A 174 18.32 -24.81 8.00
CA VAL A 174 18.79 -23.92 9.07
C VAL A 174 17.60 -23.31 9.81
N GLY A 175 17.80 -22.96 11.06
CA GLY A 175 16.84 -22.29 11.92
C GLY A 175 16.21 -23.21 12.97
N LYS A 176 15.78 -22.60 14.07
CA LYS A 176 15.02 -23.23 15.14
C LYS A 176 14.15 -22.17 15.82
N ILE A 177 12.92 -22.51 16.13
CA ILE A 177 12.07 -21.64 16.94
C ILE A 177 12.59 -21.65 18.38
N ALA A 178 12.93 -20.46 18.89
CA ALA A 178 13.44 -20.29 20.26
C ALA A 178 12.34 -19.86 21.22
N THR A 179 11.39 -19.04 20.76
CA THR A 179 10.22 -18.61 21.57
C THR A 179 8.98 -18.50 20.71
N VAL A 180 7.83 -18.74 21.31
CA VAL A 180 6.52 -18.38 20.76
C VAL A 180 5.77 -17.50 21.76
N MET A 181 5.00 -16.51 21.27
CA MET A 181 4.23 -15.61 22.13
C MET A 181 3.15 -14.88 21.31
N GLY A 182 2.01 -14.63 21.91
CA GLY A 182 0.95 -13.85 21.26
C GLY A 182 1.35 -12.40 21.03
N ARG A 183 0.84 -11.81 19.95
CA ARG A 183 1.06 -10.40 19.58
C ARG A 183 0.62 -9.41 20.67
N TYR A 184 -0.26 -9.81 21.57
CA TYR A 184 -0.67 -9.04 22.75
C TYR A 184 0.51 -8.62 23.62
N TYR A 185 1.56 -9.45 23.70
CA TYR A 185 2.79 -9.20 24.45
C TYR A 185 3.89 -8.56 23.62
N ALA A 186 4.12 -9.09 22.43
CA ALA A 186 5.28 -8.70 21.61
C ALA A 186 5.01 -7.52 20.66
N MET A 187 3.76 -7.13 20.49
CA MET A 187 3.35 -6.11 19.52
C MET A 187 2.38 -5.09 20.15
N ASP A 188 2.65 -4.69 21.38
CA ASP A 188 1.95 -3.58 22.03
C ASP A 188 2.28 -2.25 21.32
N ARG A 189 1.38 -1.26 21.42
CA ARG A 189 1.58 0.11 20.92
C ARG A 189 0.98 1.17 21.83
N ASP A 190 0.60 0.76 23.05
CA ASP A 190 -0.10 1.59 24.03
C ASP A 190 0.71 1.78 25.31
N ASN A 191 2.06 1.56 25.23
CA ASN A 191 3.03 1.66 26.33
C ASN A 191 2.68 0.76 27.53
N ARG A 192 2.11 -0.42 27.25
CA ARG A 192 1.84 -1.43 28.25
C ARG A 192 3.12 -2.24 28.50
N TRP A 193 4.05 -1.60 29.20
CA TRP A 193 5.37 -2.18 29.47
C TRP A 193 5.29 -3.47 30.27
N ASP A 194 4.25 -3.67 31.09
CA ASP A 194 3.94 -4.92 31.77
C ASP A 194 3.73 -6.12 30.84
N ARG A 195 3.31 -5.87 29.59
CA ARG A 195 3.18 -6.90 28.53
C ARG A 195 4.50 -7.08 27.79
N VAL A 196 5.09 -5.97 27.36
CA VAL A 196 6.32 -5.95 26.56
C VAL A 196 7.48 -6.57 27.34
N GLU A 197 7.60 -6.33 28.65
CA GLU A 197 8.61 -6.93 29.53
C GLU A 197 8.57 -8.46 29.53
N LYS A 198 7.35 -9.06 29.47
CA LYS A 198 7.22 -10.52 29.42
C LYS A 198 7.78 -11.08 28.09
N ALA A 199 7.50 -10.41 26.96
CA ALA A 199 8.05 -10.79 25.68
C ALA A 199 9.58 -10.63 25.65
N TYR A 200 10.09 -9.50 26.13
CA TYR A 200 11.52 -9.24 26.29
C TYR A 200 12.20 -10.30 27.16
N SER A 201 11.61 -10.62 28.33
CA SER A 201 12.17 -11.59 29.26
C SER A 201 12.28 -12.99 28.68
N ALA A 202 11.31 -13.40 27.87
CA ALA A 202 11.39 -14.68 27.17
C ALA A 202 12.50 -14.70 26.13
N MET A 203 12.66 -13.63 25.35
CA MET A 203 13.67 -13.56 24.29
C MET A 203 15.10 -13.34 24.82
N VAL A 204 15.26 -12.58 25.93
CA VAL A 204 16.60 -12.17 26.42
C VAL A 204 17.06 -13.00 27.62
N TYR A 205 16.14 -13.31 28.54
CA TYR A 205 16.51 -14.06 29.77
C TYR A 205 16.14 -15.55 29.72
N GLY A 206 15.36 -15.96 28.68
CA GLY A 206 14.78 -17.30 28.65
C GLY A 206 13.77 -17.54 29.77
N GLU A 207 13.13 -16.48 30.27
CA GLU A 207 12.12 -16.52 31.32
C GLU A 207 10.72 -16.51 30.71
N GLY A 208 9.85 -17.40 31.12
CA GLY A 208 8.48 -17.57 30.63
C GLY A 208 8.00 -18.99 30.78
N GLU A 209 6.86 -19.31 30.19
CA GLU A 209 6.38 -20.69 30.08
C GLU A 209 7.44 -21.52 29.32
N LYS A 210 7.37 -22.85 29.48
CA LYS A 210 8.31 -23.78 28.85
C LYS A 210 7.56 -24.82 28.02
N ALA A 211 8.11 -25.16 26.87
CA ALA A 211 7.63 -26.28 26.07
C ALA A 211 8.81 -26.97 25.35
N ASP A 212 8.63 -28.24 25.04
CA ASP A 212 9.58 -29.05 24.30
C ASP A 212 9.60 -28.68 22.81
N THR A 213 8.44 -28.35 22.24
CA THR A 213 8.30 -27.95 20.84
C THR A 213 7.38 -26.74 20.71
N ALA A 214 7.55 -25.98 19.62
CA ALA A 214 6.72 -24.81 19.36
C ALA A 214 5.23 -25.17 19.07
N PRO A 215 4.91 -26.25 18.32
CA PRO A 215 3.53 -26.69 18.19
C PRO A 215 2.87 -27.08 19.51
N ASN A 216 3.64 -27.73 20.43
CA ASN A 216 3.13 -28.08 21.76
C ASN A 216 2.89 -26.85 22.64
N ALA A 217 3.73 -25.82 22.54
CA ALA A 217 3.50 -24.55 23.22
C ALA A 217 2.16 -23.92 22.85
N VAL A 218 1.83 -23.91 21.54
CA VAL A 218 0.54 -23.38 21.05
C VAL A 218 -0.60 -24.29 21.49
N GLN A 219 -0.48 -25.62 21.38
CA GLN A 219 -1.51 -26.56 21.81
C GLN A 219 -1.82 -26.44 23.31
N ASN A 220 -0.78 -26.33 24.15
CA ASN A 220 -0.93 -26.14 25.59
C ASN A 220 -1.70 -24.85 25.96
N SER A 221 -1.64 -23.84 25.09
CA SER A 221 -2.42 -22.62 25.25
C SER A 221 -3.89 -22.84 24.84
N TYR A 222 -4.13 -23.53 23.72
CA TYR A 222 -5.47 -23.88 23.27
C TYR A 222 -6.21 -24.77 24.28
N ASP A 223 -5.50 -25.71 24.91
CA ASP A 223 -6.06 -26.60 25.96
C ASP A 223 -6.48 -25.81 27.23
N LYS A 224 -6.05 -24.53 27.34
CA LYS A 224 -6.43 -23.57 28.37
C LYS A 224 -7.40 -22.49 27.85
N ASP A 225 -8.09 -22.73 26.73
CA ASP A 225 -9.00 -21.79 26.06
C ASP A 225 -8.34 -20.42 25.72
N THR A 226 -7.03 -20.41 25.51
CA THR A 226 -6.29 -19.19 25.16
C THR A 226 -5.87 -19.24 23.69
N THR A 227 -6.40 -18.31 22.89
CA THR A 227 -6.15 -18.20 21.44
C THR A 227 -4.81 -17.52 21.13
N ASP A 228 -4.42 -17.52 19.86
CA ASP A 228 -3.11 -17.10 19.33
C ASP A 228 -2.63 -15.75 19.88
N GLU A 229 -3.50 -14.74 19.82
CA GLU A 229 -3.15 -13.38 20.24
C GLU A 229 -2.65 -13.29 21.68
N PHE A 230 -3.14 -14.16 22.57
CA PHE A 230 -2.93 -14.10 24.00
C PHE A 230 -2.01 -15.22 24.54
N VAL A 231 -1.40 -16.01 23.67
CA VAL A 231 -0.43 -17.04 24.09
C VAL A 231 0.68 -16.40 24.92
N LEU A 232 0.86 -16.90 26.14
CA LEU A 232 1.92 -16.42 27.03
C LEU A 232 3.30 -16.65 26.43
N PRO A 233 4.25 -15.71 26.61
CA PRO A 233 5.63 -15.92 26.17
C PRO A 233 6.18 -17.25 26.67
N THR A 234 6.50 -18.14 25.73
CA THR A 234 6.92 -19.51 25.96
C THR A 234 8.29 -19.75 25.31
N VAL A 235 9.23 -20.24 26.08
CA VAL A 235 10.60 -20.59 25.64
C VAL A 235 10.60 -22.06 25.21
N ILE A 236 11.15 -22.34 24.04
CA ILE A 236 11.21 -23.67 23.43
C ILE A 236 12.55 -24.33 23.74
N GLU A 237 12.51 -25.61 24.12
CA GLU A 237 13.71 -26.38 24.45
C GLU A 237 14.73 -26.39 23.32
N GLY A 238 16.01 -26.10 23.66
CA GLY A 238 17.12 -26.02 22.71
C GLY A 238 17.11 -24.79 21.81
N GLY A 239 16.23 -23.81 22.06
CA GLY A 239 16.35 -22.44 21.57
C GLY A 239 17.47 -21.70 22.29
N ASP A 240 17.87 -20.53 21.78
CA ASP A 240 18.82 -19.64 22.45
C ASP A 240 18.22 -18.26 22.68
N THR A 241 18.79 -17.50 23.62
CA THR A 241 18.40 -16.15 23.99
C THR A 241 19.26 -15.12 23.26
N ILE A 242 18.73 -13.91 23.11
CA ILE A 242 19.44 -12.77 22.53
C ILE A 242 20.51 -12.28 23.49
N LYS A 243 21.75 -12.15 23.03
CA LYS A 243 22.94 -11.79 23.82
C LYS A 243 23.70 -10.65 23.15
N ALA A 244 24.62 -10.07 23.92
CA ALA A 244 25.53 -9.04 23.38
C ALA A 244 26.26 -9.52 22.13
N ASN A 245 26.34 -8.64 21.12
CA ASN A 245 26.95 -8.86 19.81
C ASN A 245 26.20 -9.84 18.88
N ASP A 246 25.01 -10.34 19.27
CA ASP A 246 24.15 -11.05 18.34
C ASP A 246 23.58 -10.12 17.26
N SER A 247 23.15 -10.73 16.18
CA SER A 247 22.39 -10.05 15.15
C SER A 247 20.89 -10.33 15.32
N VAL A 248 20.07 -9.30 15.17
CA VAL A 248 18.62 -9.41 15.22
C VAL A 248 18.02 -8.82 13.96
N VAL A 249 17.12 -9.52 13.30
CA VAL A 249 16.31 -8.99 12.20
C VAL A 249 14.84 -9.08 12.58
N PHE A 250 14.17 -7.93 12.63
CA PHE A 250 12.73 -7.86 12.86
C PHE A 250 12.04 -7.79 11.50
N PHE A 251 11.34 -8.85 11.09
CA PHE A 251 10.80 -8.97 9.74
C PHE A 251 9.41 -8.34 9.54
N ASN A 252 8.82 -7.70 10.55
CA ASN A 252 7.62 -6.88 10.37
C ASN A 252 7.93 -5.67 9.49
N PHE A 253 7.08 -5.36 8.51
CA PHE A 253 7.22 -4.18 7.66
C PHE A 253 6.30 -3.02 8.08
N ARG A 254 5.26 -3.25 8.88
CA ARG A 254 4.41 -2.19 9.42
C ARG A 254 4.94 -1.72 10.77
N PRO A 255 5.21 -0.39 10.93
CA PRO A 255 5.99 0.13 12.06
C PRO A 255 5.23 0.26 13.37
N ASP A 256 3.91 0.50 13.36
CA ASP A 256 3.13 0.96 14.52
C ASP A 256 3.26 0.05 15.76
N ARG A 257 3.30 -1.26 15.57
CA ARG A 257 3.41 -2.27 16.64
C ARG A 257 4.82 -2.88 16.77
N ALA A 258 5.78 -2.40 15.98
CA ALA A 258 7.16 -2.85 16.07
C ALA A 258 8.02 -1.93 16.94
N ARG A 259 7.62 -0.69 17.16
CA ARG A 259 8.41 0.34 17.83
C ARG A 259 8.77 0.00 19.26
N GLU A 260 7.79 -0.39 20.07
CA GLU A 260 7.99 -0.58 21.52
C GLU A 260 8.98 -1.70 21.82
N ILE A 261 8.74 -2.91 21.33
CA ILE A 261 9.64 -4.04 21.56
C ILE A 261 11.05 -3.80 20.98
N THR A 262 11.16 -3.09 19.84
CA THR A 262 12.47 -2.71 19.30
C THR A 262 13.22 -1.78 20.24
N ARG A 263 12.57 -0.72 20.77
CA ARG A 263 13.21 0.21 21.71
C ARG A 263 13.73 -0.48 22.94
N THR A 264 13.07 -1.52 23.45
CA THR A 264 13.56 -2.28 24.61
C THR A 264 14.93 -2.93 24.35
N LEU A 265 15.24 -3.24 23.09
CA LEU A 265 16.48 -3.93 22.69
C LEU A 265 17.58 -2.95 22.25
N VAL A 266 17.23 -1.81 21.65
CA VAL A 266 18.19 -0.95 20.96
C VAL A 266 18.41 0.42 21.61
N ASP A 267 17.50 0.88 22.46
CA ASP A 267 17.59 2.20 23.09
C ASP A 267 18.29 2.10 24.44
N GLU A 268 19.48 2.70 24.56
CA GLU A 268 20.24 2.73 25.80
C GLU A 268 19.49 3.47 26.92
N SER A 269 18.75 4.52 26.56
CA SER A 269 17.95 5.35 27.47
C SER A 269 16.54 4.82 27.74
N PHE A 270 16.20 3.61 27.29
CA PHE A 270 14.90 3.02 27.55
C PHE A 270 14.63 2.88 29.06
N ASP A 271 13.48 3.37 29.51
CA ASP A 271 13.07 3.45 30.93
C ASP A 271 11.68 2.82 31.23
N GLY A 272 11.09 2.12 30.28
CA GLY A 272 9.76 1.51 30.44
C GLY A 272 9.71 0.38 31.48
N PHE A 273 10.83 -0.35 31.67
CA PHE A 273 11.05 -1.33 32.72
C PHE A 273 12.57 -1.52 32.97
N GLU A 274 12.93 -2.11 34.12
CA GLU A 274 14.32 -2.38 34.45
C GLU A 274 14.87 -3.59 33.68
N ARG A 275 15.91 -3.38 32.87
CA ARG A 275 16.64 -4.46 32.21
C ARG A 275 17.65 -5.07 33.16
N LYS A 276 17.45 -6.32 33.61
CA LYS A 276 18.31 -7.01 34.62
C LYS A 276 19.79 -7.03 34.21
N ASN A 277 20.09 -7.16 32.91
CA ASN A 277 21.42 -7.20 32.35
C ASN A 277 21.90 -5.83 31.81
N GLY A 278 21.14 -4.77 32.04
CA GLY A 278 21.41 -3.46 31.44
C GLY A 278 21.22 -3.46 29.91
N PHE A 279 21.73 -2.41 29.27
CA PHE A 279 21.85 -2.34 27.81
C PHE A 279 23.05 -3.14 27.32
N PHE A 280 22.91 -3.79 26.18
CA PHE A 280 24.02 -4.47 25.49
C PHE A 280 23.92 -4.26 23.97
N PRO A 281 25.06 -4.20 23.27
CA PRO A 281 25.09 -3.91 21.85
C PRO A 281 24.59 -5.09 21.01
N LEU A 282 23.79 -4.76 19.98
CA LEU A 282 23.30 -5.69 18.96
C LEU A 282 23.56 -5.12 17.56
N THR A 283 23.67 -5.99 16.58
CA THR A 283 23.47 -5.59 15.18
C THR A 283 22.00 -5.80 14.86
N PHE A 284 21.20 -4.73 14.98
CA PHE A 284 19.75 -4.80 14.84
C PHE A 284 19.30 -4.23 13.49
N VAL A 285 18.51 -5.02 12.76
CA VAL A 285 17.93 -4.63 11.47
C VAL A 285 16.40 -4.60 11.57
N CYS A 286 15.83 -3.43 11.32
CA CYS A 286 14.40 -3.28 11.06
C CYS A 286 14.11 -3.55 9.58
N MET A 287 13.07 -4.33 9.27
CA MET A 287 12.70 -4.57 7.87
C MET A 287 12.39 -3.26 7.14
N THR A 288 11.65 -2.36 7.80
CA THR A 288 11.36 -1.00 7.33
C THR A 288 11.73 0.02 8.40
N GLN A 289 11.64 1.30 8.10
CA GLN A 289 11.90 2.35 9.09
C GLN A 289 10.73 2.44 10.09
N TYR A 290 10.92 1.92 11.31
CA TYR A 290 9.88 1.98 12.34
C TYR A 290 9.74 3.37 12.97
N ASP A 291 10.86 4.06 13.14
CA ASP A 291 10.93 5.41 13.70
C ASP A 291 12.28 6.05 13.30
N ALA A 292 12.23 7.25 12.74
CA ALA A 292 13.44 7.97 12.31
C ALA A 292 14.37 8.35 13.48
N THR A 293 13.85 8.37 14.73
CA THR A 293 14.62 8.68 15.95
C THR A 293 15.13 7.46 16.68
N MET A 294 14.89 6.25 16.16
CA MET A 294 15.30 5.00 16.81
C MET A 294 16.82 4.82 16.70
N PRO A 295 17.53 4.71 17.84
CA PRO A 295 18.99 4.55 17.81
C PRO A 295 19.40 3.11 17.51
N ASN A 296 20.67 2.91 17.14
CA ASN A 296 21.32 1.59 17.04
C ASN A 296 20.61 0.58 16.13
N VAL A 297 19.97 1.05 15.05
CA VAL A 297 19.30 0.20 14.07
C VAL A 297 19.80 0.48 12.66
N GLU A 298 19.82 -0.57 11.86
CA GLU A 298 19.87 -0.49 10.40
C GLU A 298 18.46 -0.70 9.85
N VAL A 299 18.19 -0.22 8.62
CA VAL A 299 16.90 -0.37 7.95
C VAL A 299 17.13 -1.06 6.60
N ALA A 300 16.51 -2.24 6.42
CA ALA A 300 16.66 -3.02 5.19
C ALA A 300 15.95 -2.35 4.00
N PHE A 301 14.71 -1.96 4.18
CA PHE A 301 13.91 -1.26 3.16
C PHE A 301 13.60 0.16 3.63
N LYS A 302 14.50 1.07 3.30
CA LYS A 302 14.34 2.50 3.64
C LYS A 302 13.15 3.10 2.89
N PRO A 303 12.46 4.10 3.49
CA PRO A 303 11.45 4.87 2.77
C PRO A 303 12.04 5.47 1.49
N GLU A 304 11.33 5.31 0.39
CA GLU A 304 11.72 5.92 -0.89
C GLU A 304 10.94 7.21 -1.10
N ALA A 305 11.66 8.32 -1.23
CA ALA A 305 11.04 9.57 -1.65
C ALA A 305 10.62 9.46 -3.13
N LEU A 306 9.35 9.73 -3.40
CA LEU A 306 8.84 9.79 -4.76
C LEU A 306 9.22 11.15 -5.37
N VAL A 307 10.41 11.23 -5.97
CA VAL A 307 10.89 12.43 -6.67
C VAL A 307 10.48 12.43 -8.13
N ASN A 308 10.45 13.62 -8.74
CA ASN A 308 10.01 13.83 -10.12
C ASN A 308 8.61 13.25 -10.38
N THR A 309 7.68 13.41 -9.42
CA THR A 309 6.25 13.16 -9.69
C THR A 309 5.76 14.12 -10.78
N LEU A 310 4.66 13.78 -11.44
CA LEU A 310 4.16 14.60 -12.56
C LEU A 310 3.97 16.06 -12.17
N GLY A 311 3.39 16.33 -10.98
CA GLY A 311 3.19 17.70 -10.48
C GLY A 311 4.50 18.45 -10.22
N GLU A 312 5.45 17.80 -9.57
CA GLU A 312 6.79 18.35 -9.35
C GLU A 312 7.52 18.63 -10.66
N TYR A 313 7.49 17.66 -11.57
CA TYR A 313 8.22 17.76 -12.85
C TYR A 313 7.64 18.84 -13.75
N VAL A 314 6.31 18.97 -13.84
CA VAL A 314 5.62 20.03 -14.59
C VAL A 314 5.95 21.42 -14.01
N ALA A 315 5.95 21.56 -12.68
CA ALA A 315 6.34 22.79 -12.00
C ALA A 315 7.80 23.17 -12.27
N ASN A 316 8.72 22.20 -12.16
CA ASN A 316 10.16 22.40 -12.44
C ASN A 316 10.43 22.80 -13.90
N ASN A 317 9.52 22.50 -14.81
CA ASN A 317 9.58 22.97 -16.21
C ASN A 317 8.82 24.28 -16.46
N GLY A 318 8.44 25.01 -15.40
CA GLY A 318 7.81 26.32 -15.46
C GLY A 318 6.37 26.33 -15.96
N MET A 319 5.72 25.18 -16.02
CA MET A 319 4.31 25.05 -16.43
C MET A 319 3.35 25.32 -15.28
N THR A 320 2.15 25.75 -15.62
CA THR A 320 1.07 26.02 -14.65
C THR A 320 0.14 24.84 -14.56
N GLN A 321 -0.32 24.52 -13.36
CA GLN A 321 -1.20 23.37 -13.13
C GLN A 321 -2.33 23.69 -12.13
N LEU A 322 -3.44 22.97 -12.28
CA LEU A 322 -4.58 23.00 -11.37
C LEU A 322 -4.91 21.61 -10.84
N ARG A 323 -5.22 21.54 -9.55
CA ARG A 323 -5.81 20.37 -8.89
C ARG A 323 -7.22 20.73 -8.45
N ILE A 324 -8.21 19.92 -8.82
CA ILE A 324 -9.59 20.19 -8.49
C ILE A 324 -10.36 18.92 -8.16
N ALA A 325 -11.01 18.93 -7.00
CA ALA A 325 -11.89 17.86 -6.53
C ALA A 325 -12.81 18.38 -5.42
N GLU A 326 -13.81 17.60 -5.05
CA GLU A 326 -14.55 17.81 -3.82
C GLU A 326 -13.83 17.18 -2.60
N THR A 327 -14.28 17.52 -1.38
CA THR A 327 -13.58 17.19 -0.10
C THR A 327 -13.11 15.74 -0.01
N GLU A 328 -13.96 14.77 -0.38
CA GLU A 328 -13.66 13.34 -0.26
C GLU A 328 -12.45 12.91 -1.10
N LYS A 329 -12.19 13.57 -2.21
CA LYS A 329 -11.10 13.22 -3.13
C LYS A 329 -10.04 14.32 -3.31
N TYR A 330 -10.10 15.38 -2.50
CA TYR A 330 -9.12 16.46 -2.59
C TYR A 330 -7.69 16.01 -2.24
N ALA A 331 -7.52 15.22 -1.19
CA ALA A 331 -6.23 14.66 -0.82
C ALA A 331 -5.66 13.74 -1.92
N HIS A 332 -6.54 13.07 -2.68
CA HIS A 332 -6.13 12.16 -3.74
C HIS A 332 -5.49 12.91 -4.91
N VAL A 333 -6.07 14.02 -5.35
CA VAL A 333 -5.50 14.85 -6.43
C VAL A 333 -4.36 15.78 -5.96
N THR A 334 -4.07 15.85 -4.67
CA THR A 334 -3.00 16.69 -4.07
C THR A 334 -1.93 15.82 -3.41
N PHE A 335 -2.10 15.45 -2.14
CA PHE A 335 -1.14 14.72 -1.32
C PHE A 335 -0.70 13.39 -1.96
N PHE A 336 -1.66 12.50 -2.27
CA PHE A 336 -1.34 11.19 -2.85
C PHE A 336 -0.77 11.29 -4.27
N PHE A 337 -1.34 12.15 -5.10
CA PHE A 337 -0.83 12.40 -6.45
C PHE A 337 0.59 12.99 -6.45
N ASN A 338 0.95 13.73 -5.42
CA ASN A 338 2.29 14.29 -5.22
C ASN A 338 3.23 13.33 -4.46
N GLY A 339 2.86 12.04 -4.33
CA GLY A 339 3.72 11.04 -3.69
C GLY A 339 3.89 11.21 -2.18
N GLY A 340 2.87 11.71 -1.47
CA GLY A 340 2.89 11.96 -0.04
C GLY A 340 3.44 13.33 0.35
N VAL A 341 3.54 14.24 -0.60
CA VAL A 341 4.00 15.62 -0.36
C VAL A 341 2.82 16.58 -0.27
N GLU A 342 2.59 17.16 0.92
CA GLU A 342 1.50 18.12 1.16
C GLU A 342 1.76 19.48 0.50
N LYS A 343 3.04 19.83 0.34
CA LYS A 343 3.45 21.14 -0.20
C LYS A 343 2.88 21.34 -1.60
N GLN A 344 2.28 22.52 -1.81
CA GLN A 344 1.90 23.02 -3.12
C GLN A 344 3.17 23.40 -3.91
N TYR A 345 3.26 22.93 -5.16
CA TYR A 345 4.39 23.26 -6.03
C TYR A 345 4.27 24.66 -6.61
N GLU A 346 5.35 25.19 -7.13
CA GLU A 346 5.34 26.47 -7.83
C GLU A 346 4.40 26.38 -9.05
N ASN A 347 3.61 27.43 -9.28
CA ASN A 347 2.59 27.49 -10.34
C ASN A 347 1.49 26.40 -10.27
N GLU A 348 1.28 25.82 -9.10
CA GLU A 348 0.15 24.93 -8.81
C GLU A 348 -0.96 25.70 -8.10
N ASP A 349 -2.15 25.71 -8.67
CA ASP A 349 -3.36 26.15 -7.98
C ASP A 349 -4.18 24.93 -7.52
N ARG A 350 -4.97 25.12 -6.46
CA ARG A 350 -5.84 24.10 -5.89
C ARG A 350 -7.24 24.64 -5.69
N ILE A 351 -8.26 23.94 -6.19
CA ILE A 351 -9.68 24.24 -5.98
C ILE A 351 -10.30 23.09 -5.19
N LEU A 352 -10.68 23.38 -3.96
CA LEU A 352 -11.47 22.48 -3.13
C LEU A 352 -12.93 22.87 -3.18
N VAL A 353 -13.81 21.96 -3.57
CA VAL A 353 -15.26 22.08 -3.45
C VAL A 353 -15.72 21.27 -2.24
N LYS A 354 -16.59 21.80 -1.41
CA LYS A 354 -17.07 21.07 -0.23
C LYS A 354 -18.05 19.99 -0.64
N SER A 355 -17.83 18.77 -0.17
CA SER A 355 -18.81 17.68 -0.31
C SER A 355 -20.09 17.99 0.49
N PRO A 356 -21.25 17.48 0.06
CA PRO A 356 -22.52 17.73 0.73
C PRO A 356 -22.52 17.12 2.14
N LYS A 357 -23.18 17.80 3.07
CA LYS A 357 -23.30 17.34 4.46
C LYS A 357 -24.50 16.43 4.64
N VAL A 358 -24.43 15.22 4.08
CA VAL A 358 -25.44 14.18 4.21
C VAL A 358 -24.90 13.01 5.03
N ALA A 359 -25.76 12.17 5.59
CA ALA A 359 -25.32 11.02 6.38
C ALA A 359 -24.60 9.97 5.50
N THR A 360 -25.17 9.71 4.33
CA THR A 360 -24.61 8.81 3.30
C THR A 360 -24.90 9.41 1.93
N TYR A 361 -24.02 9.15 0.95
CA TYR A 361 -24.09 9.83 -0.36
C TYR A 361 -25.16 9.27 -1.30
N ASP A 362 -25.82 8.17 -0.97
CA ASP A 362 -27.05 7.73 -1.66
C ASP A 362 -28.21 8.73 -1.52
N LEU A 363 -28.20 9.56 -0.47
CA LEU A 363 -29.18 10.62 -0.25
C LEU A 363 -28.98 11.83 -1.16
N GLN A 364 -27.78 11.99 -1.72
CA GLN A 364 -27.43 13.04 -2.69
C GLN A 364 -26.37 12.50 -3.66
N PRO A 365 -26.77 11.64 -4.63
CA PRO A 365 -25.81 10.93 -5.51
C PRO A 365 -24.98 11.83 -6.44
N GLU A 366 -25.50 12.99 -6.81
CA GLU A 366 -24.76 14.00 -7.57
C GLU A 366 -23.61 14.61 -6.77
N MET A 367 -23.62 14.47 -5.45
CA MET A 367 -22.63 15.04 -4.53
C MET A 367 -22.37 16.51 -4.89
N SER A 368 -21.11 16.90 -5.11
CA SER A 368 -20.74 18.23 -5.57
C SER A 368 -20.25 18.27 -7.02
N ALA A 369 -20.53 17.23 -7.82
CA ALA A 369 -20.00 17.11 -9.18
C ALA A 369 -20.31 18.30 -10.07
N TYR A 370 -21.52 18.85 -10.00
CA TYR A 370 -21.90 20.01 -10.82
C TYR A 370 -21.09 21.26 -10.49
N GLU A 371 -20.87 21.57 -9.21
CA GLU A 371 -20.02 22.71 -8.79
C GLU A 371 -18.56 22.49 -9.19
N VAL A 372 -18.04 21.26 -9.02
CA VAL A 372 -16.69 20.91 -9.47
C VAL A 372 -16.57 21.10 -10.98
N CYS A 373 -17.56 20.64 -11.75
CA CYS A 373 -17.62 20.77 -13.19
C CYS A 373 -17.62 22.23 -13.64
N ASP A 374 -18.49 23.08 -13.07
CA ASP A 374 -18.60 24.49 -13.45
C ASP A 374 -17.29 25.23 -13.18
N LYS A 375 -16.69 25.06 -11.99
CA LYS A 375 -15.37 25.63 -11.65
C LYS A 375 -14.25 25.12 -12.56
N CYS A 376 -14.30 23.84 -12.94
CA CYS A 376 -13.34 23.27 -13.88
C CYS A 376 -13.47 23.88 -15.27
N CYS A 377 -14.69 24.02 -15.78
CA CYS A 377 -14.96 24.66 -17.07
C CYS A 377 -14.48 26.12 -17.08
N ASP A 378 -14.72 26.88 -16.01
CA ASP A 378 -14.23 28.27 -15.86
C ASP A 378 -12.68 28.29 -15.88
N ALA A 379 -12.04 27.38 -15.17
CA ALA A 379 -10.58 27.26 -15.15
C ALA A 379 -10.01 26.91 -16.54
N ILE A 380 -10.61 25.99 -17.27
CA ILE A 380 -10.26 25.64 -18.65
C ILE A 380 -10.35 26.88 -19.54
N LYS A 381 -11.49 27.58 -19.52
CA LYS A 381 -11.78 28.76 -20.36
C LYS A 381 -10.92 29.96 -20.00
N SER A 382 -10.36 30.02 -18.80
CA SER A 382 -9.42 31.06 -18.39
C SER A 382 -8.13 31.08 -19.23
N GLY A 383 -7.74 29.94 -19.81
CA GLY A 383 -6.49 29.77 -20.57
C GLY A 383 -5.24 29.93 -19.71
N LYS A 384 -5.36 29.80 -18.37
CA LYS A 384 -4.27 29.96 -17.40
C LYS A 384 -3.39 28.70 -17.32
N TYR A 385 -3.97 27.50 -17.40
CA TYR A 385 -3.30 26.25 -17.03
C TYR A 385 -2.80 25.48 -18.26
N ASP A 386 -1.63 24.88 -18.13
CA ASP A 386 -1.08 23.90 -19.06
C ASP A 386 -1.62 22.49 -18.75
N MET A 387 -1.80 22.18 -17.46
CA MET A 387 -2.27 20.89 -16.97
C MET A 387 -3.37 21.07 -15.92
N ILE A 388 -4.37 20.20 -15.96
CA ILE A 388 -5.46 20.15 -14.98
C ILE A 388 -5.64 18.70 -14.55
N ILE A 389 -5.69 18.44 -13.24
CA ILE A 389 -6.04 17.14 -12.66
C ILE A 389 -7.40 17.30 -11.95
N LEU A 390 -8.38 16.60 -12.45
CA LEU A 390 -9.77 16.62 -11.99
C LEU A 390 -10.19 15.24 -11.52
N ASN A 391 -10.85 15.17 -10.36
CA ASN A 391 -11.49 13.95 -9.86
C ASN A 391 -12.98 14.19 -9.63
N PHE A 392 -13.82 13.27 -10.13
CA PHE A 392 -15.23 13.14 -9.78
C PHE A 392 -15.40 11.95 -8.84
N ALA A 393 -15.82 12.21 -7.60
CA ALA A 393 -15.88 11.25 -6.51
C ALA A 393 -17.05 10.25 -6.59
N ASN A 394 -18.03 10.53 -7.40
CA ASN A 394 -19.39 10.01 -7.28
C ASN A 394 -19.50 8.49 -7.40
N CYS A 395 -18.87 7.87 -8.42
CA CYS A 395 -19.04 6.42 -8.66
C CYS A 395 -18.44 5.58 -7.52
N ASP A 396 -17.37 6.08 -6.88
CA ASP A 396 -16.78 5.42 -5.72
C ASP A 396 -17.59 5.67 -4.45
N MET A 397 -17.80 6.93 -4.08
CA MET A 397 -18.42 7.29 -2.80
C MET A 397 -19.87 6.82 -2.69
N VAL A 398 -20.63 6.88 -3.77
CA VAL A 398 -22.02 6.37 -3.81
C VAL A 398 -22.03 4.86 -3.98
N GLY A 399 -21.07 4.29 -4.72
CA GLY A 399 -20.88 2.83 -4.84
C GLY A 399 -20.72 2.14 -3.48
N HIS A 400 -19.94 2.74 -2.57
CA HIS A 400 -19.77 2.25 -1.21
C HIS A 400 -21.06 2.14 -0.38
N THR A 401 -22.12 2.83 -0.76
CA THR A 401 -23.41 2.71 -0.06
C THR A 401 -24.17 1.41 -0.37
N GLY A 402 -23.80 0.73 -1.47
CA GLY A 402 -24.49 -0.48 -1.94
C GLY A 402 -25.90 -0.22 -2.51
N ILE A 403 -26.28 1.05 -2.70
CA ILE A 403 -27.62 1.44 -3.19
C ILE A 403 -27.59 1.61 -4.71
N PHE A 404 -27.96 0.58 -5.44
CA PHE A 404 -27.87 0.51 -6.91
C PHE A 404 -28.52 1.69 -7.65
N PRO A 405 -29.77 2.11 -7.35
CA PRO A 405 -30.37 3.25 -8.03
C PRO A 405 -29.62 4.56 -7.81
N ALA A 406 -29.05 4.74 -6.59
CA ALA A 406 -28.24 5.91 -6.28
C ALA A 406 -26.91 5.88 -7.05
N ALA A 407 -26.27 4.72 -7.16
CA ALA A 407 -25.05 4.56 -7.97
C ALA A 407 -25.31 4.88 -9.45
N CYS A 408 -26.44 4.45 -10.02
CA CYS A 408 -26.83 4.84 -11.39
C CYS A 408 -27.00 6.37 -11.51
N SER A 409 -27.66 7.03 -10.56
CA SER A 409 -27.83 8.49 -10.56
C SER A 409 -26.48 9.22 -10.42
N ALA A 410 -25.55 8.68 -9.63
CA ALA A 410 -24.19 9.19 -9.51
C ALA A 410 -23.43 9.14 -10.84
N VAL A 411 -23.52 8.02 -11.55
CA VAL A 411 -22.93 7.86 -12.89
C VAL A 411 -23.55 8.83 -13.90
N GLU A 412 -24.87 9.05 -13.88
CA GLU A 412 -25.55 10.00 -14.76
C GLU A 412 -25.13 11.46 -14.51
N ALA A 413 -24.88 11.83 -13.26
CA ALA A 413 -24.32 13.15 -12.91
C ALA A 413 -22.90 13.32 -13.46
N VAL A 414 -22.06 12.29 -13.31
CA VAL A 414 -20.69 12.28 -13.86
C VAL A 414 -20.71 12.34 -15.39
N ASP A 415 -21.60 11.60 -16.05
CA ASP A 415 -21.78 11.65 -17.51
C ASP A 415 -22.05 13.08 -18.01
N THR A 416 -22.99 13.77 -17.35
CA THR A 416 -23.35 15.14 -17.66
C THR A 416 -22.16 16.09 -17.49
N CYS A 417 -21.43 15.95 -16.40
CA CYS A 417 -20.25 16.77 -16.11
C CYS A 417 -19.09 16.49 -17.08
N ALA A 418 -18.83 15.22 -17.38
CA ALA A 418 -17.79 14.83 -18.33
C ALA A 418 -18.04 15.42 -19.73
N GLY A 419 -19.27 15.39 -20.20
CA GLY A 419 -19.68 16.04 -21.45
C GLY A 419 -19.32 17.52 -21.48
N LYS A 420 -19.74 18.29 -20.46
CA LYS A 420 -19.43 19.73 -20.34
C LYS A 420 -17.92 20.03 -20.30
N VAL A 421 -17.17 19.26 -19.53
CA VAL A 421 -15.69 19.44 -19.43
C VAL A 421 -15.03 19.15 -20.77
N VAL A 422 -15.43 18.10 -21.47
CA VAL A 422 -14.92 17.77 -22.81
C VAL A 422 -15.24 18.87 -23.82
N ASP A 423 -16.44 19.43 -23.79
CA ASP A 423 -16.83 20.53 -24.68
C ASP A 423 -15.95 21.77 -24.38
N ALA A 424 -15.75 22.12 -23.11
CA ALA A 424 -14.88 23.24 -22.73
C ALA A 424 -13.42 23.02 -23.18
N ILE A 425 -12.88 21.81 -23.08
CA ILE A 425 -11.55 21.45 -23.58
C ILE A 425 -11.46 21.62 -25.10
N LYS A 426 -12.45 21.15 -25.84
CA LYS A 426 -12.50 21.28 -27.30
C LYS A 426 -12.59 22.75 -27.75
N GLU A 427 -13.36 23.60 -27.03
CA GLU A 427 -13.42 25.04 -27.27
C GLU A 427 -12.03 25.72 -27.14
N MET A 428 -11.16 25.21 -26.27
CA MET A 428 -9.82 25.73 -26.06
C MET A 428 -8.75 25.01 -26.89
N ASP A 429 -9.13 24.15 -27.82
CA ASP A 429 -8.20 23.31 -28.61
C ASP A 429 -7.25 22.49 -27.70
N GLY A 430 -7.74 22.12 -26.53
CA GLY A 430 -7.03 21.32 -25.53
C GLY A 430 -7.21 19.83 -25.73
N VAL A 431 -6.61 19.03 -24.87
CA VAL A 431 -6.66 17.56 -24.87
C VAL A 431 -7.25 17.05 -23.55
N ALA A 432 -8.17 16.07 -23.61
CA ALA A 432 -8.63 15.40 -22.41
C ALA A 432 -8.23 13.92 -22.39
N LEU A 433 -7.69 13.50 -21.26
CA LEU A 433 -7.51 12.10 -20.88
C LEU A 433 -8.59 11.75 -19.85
N ILE A 434 -9.35 10.69 -20.11
CA ILE A 434 -10.43 10.23 -19.23
C ILE A 434 -10.07 8.82 -18.76
N THR A 435 -10.05 8.63 -17.44
CA THR A 435 -9.71 7.35 -16.82
C THR A 435 -10.46 7.18 -15.50
N ALA A 436 -10.19 6.08 -14.80
CA ALA A 436 -10.51 5.89 -13.38
C ALA A 436 -9.26 5.39 -12.65
N ASP A 437 -9.30 5.34 -11.34
CA ASP A 437 -8.21 4.90 -10.48
C ASP A 437 -8.40 3.48 -9.95
N HIS A 438 -9.63 3.00 -9.90
CA HIS A 438 -10.05 1.62 -9.59
C HIS A 438 -11.52 1.40 -9.98
N GLY A 439 -12.04 0.19 -9.83
CA GLY A 439 -13.46 -0.15 -9.98
C GLY A 439 -14.20 -0.15 -8.64
N ASN A 440 -15.48 0.24 -8.67
CA ASN A 440 -16.43 0.17 -7.55
C ASN A 440 -17.87 0.04 -8.10
N ALA A 441 -18.43 1.08 -8.73
CA ALA A 441 -19.81 1.10 -9.26
C ALA A 441 -20.06 0.11 -10.41
N ASP A 442 -19.03 -0.51 -10.94
CA ASP A 442 -19.09 -1.56 -11.95
C ASP A 442 -19.53 -2.94 -11.41
N LYS A 443 -19.69 -3.08 -10.07
CA LYS A 443 -20.32 -4.23 -9.41
C LYS A 443 -21.00 -3.79 -8.12
N MET A 444 -22.32 -3.90 -8.05
CA MET A 444 -23.12 -3.46 -6.89
C MET A 444 -23.77 -4.61 -6.11
N TYR A 445 -23.64 -5.87 -6.57
CA TYR A 445 -24.22 -7.03 -5.92
C TYR A 445 -23.24 -8.18 -5.84
N GLU A 446 -23.33 -8.95 -4.76
CA GLU A 446 -22.73 -10.29 -4.64
C GLU A 446 -23.53 -11.34 -5.40
N GLU A 447 -23.00 -12.56 -5.52
CA GLU A 447 -23.68 -13.66 -6.22
C GLU A 447 -25.01 -14.07 -5.53
N ASP A 448 -25.11 -13.86 -4.23
CA ASP A 448 -26.34 -14.12 -3.44
C ASP A 448 -27.35 -12.97 -3.51
N GLY A 449 -27.05 -11.90 -4.24
CA GLY A 449 -27.89 -10.71 -4.38
C GLY A 449 -27.79 -9.70 -3.24
N SER A 450 -26.90 -9.91 -2.26
CA SER A 450 -26.60 -8.91 -1.24
C SER A 450 -25.82 -7.74 -1.83
N PRO A 451 -25.90 -6.52 -1.23
CA PRO A 451 -25.13 -5.38 -1.70
C PRO A 451 -23.64 -5.62 -1.64
N PHE A 452 -22.93 -5.30 -2.71
CA PHE A 452 -21.47 -5.24 -2.76
C PHE A 452 -21.02 -3.78 -2.59
N THR A 453 -20.11 -3.52 -1.65
CA THR A 453 -19.67 -2.17 -1.27
C THR A 453 -18.17 -1.95 -1.32
N ALA A 454 -17.40 -2.96 -1.73
CA ALA A 454 -15.94 -2.90 -1.80
C ALA A 454 -15.45 -2.52 -3.21
N HIS A 455 -14.16 -2.18 -3.32
CA HIS A 455 -13.52 -1.98 -4.62
C HIS A 455 -13.39 -3.30 -5.40
N LYS A 456 -13.03 -3.19 -6.69
CA LYS A 456 -12.87 -4.33 -7.60
C LYS A 456 -11.47 -4.37 -8.21
N THR A 457 -11.11 -5.57 -8.67
CA THR A 457 -9.87 -5.80 -9.43
C THR A 457 -10.02 -5.56 -10.93
N ASN A 458 -11.19 -5.10 -11.37
CA ASN A 458 -11.49 -4.87 -12.78
C ASN A 458 -10.60 -3.76 -13.37
N PRO A 459 -10.25 -3.84 -14.66
CA PRO A 459 -9.54 -2.76 -15.34
C PRO A 459 -10.39 -1.52 -15.43
N VAL A 460 -9.73 -0.39 -15.72
CA VAL A 460 -10.38 0.92 -15.90
C VAL A 460 -10.22 1.43 -17.33
N PRO A 461 -11.09 2.34 -17.82
CA PRO A 461 -10.95 2.92 -19.14
C PRO A 461 -9.78 3.90 -19.18
N PHE A 462 -9.17 4.05 -20.36
CA PHE A 462 -8.29 5.15 -20.71
C PHE A 462 -8.64 5.65 -22.10
N CYS A 463 -9.19 6.86 -22.17
CA CYS A 463 -9.65 7.48 -23.41
C CYS A 463 -8.92 8.80 -23.67
N VAL A 464 -8.55 9.06 -24.92
CA VAL A 464 -7.86 10.29 -25.35
C VAL A 464 -8.77 11.08 -26.28
N VAL A 465 -9.13 12.29 -25.90
CA VAL A 465 -10.05 13.16 -26.63
C VAL A 465 -9.31 14.34 -27.24
N ASN A 466 -9.64 14.66 -28.49
CA ASN A 466 -9.09 15.79 -29.27
C ASN A 466 -7.57 15.70 -29.49
N TYR A 467 -7.01 14.47 -29.57
CA TYR A 467 -5.62 14.21 -29.92
C TYR A 467 -5.53 12.95 -30.80
N PRO A 468 -5.18 13.08 -32.08
CA PRO A 468 -5.06 11.92 -32.97
C PRO A 468 -3.93 10.99 -32.54
N CYS A 469 -4.26 9.77 -32.16
CA CYS A 469 -3.28 8.76 -31.71
C CYS A 469 -3.83 7.34 -31.83
N THR A 470 -2.94 6.37 -31.78
CA THR A 470 -3.22 4.95 -31.46
C THR A 470 -2.83 4.68 -30.03
N LEU A 471 -3.56 3.77 -29.37
CA LEU A 471 -3.30 3.37 -27.99
C LEU A 471 -2.88 1.91 -27.95
N ARG A 472 -1.81 1.62 -27.22
CA ARG A 472 -1.39 0.25 -26.94
C ARG A 472 -2.32 -0.41 -25.91
N GLU A 473 -2.41 -1.70 -25.95
CA GLU A 473 -3.05 -2.53 -24.91
C GLU A 473 -2.10 -2.81 -23.74
N GLY A 474 -2.64 -3.34 -22.63
CA GLY A 474 -1.87 -3.76 -21.47
C GLY A 474 -1.21 -2.61 -20.69
N GLY A 475 -1.76 -1.40 -20.77
CA GLY A 475 -1.34 -0.26 -19.95
C GLY A 475 -1.76 -0.41 -18.49
N LYS A 476 -1.22 0.45 -17.62
CA LYS A 476 -1.54 0.55 -16.20
C LYS A 476 -1.52 2.00 -15.74
N LEU A 477 -2.00 2.27 -14.52
CA LEU A 477 -2.10 3.64 -13.99
C LEU A 477 -0.77 4.40 -14.03
N ALA A 478 0.35 3.72 -13.80
CA ALA A 478 1.70 4.27 -13.85
C ALA A 478 2.11 4.82 -15.24
N ASP A 479 1.39 4.44 -16.30
CA ASP A 479 1.69 4.85 -17.67
C ASP A 479 1.03 6.19 -18.05
N ILE A 480 0.13 6.70 -17.21
CA ILE A 480 -0.62 7.93 -17.47
C ILE A 480 0.29 9.16 -17.44
N ALA A 481 1.15 9.32 -16.42
CA ALA A 481 2.06 10.47 -16.36
C ALA A 481 3.04 10.51 -17.55
N PRO A 482 3.72 9.42 -17.96
CA PRO A 482 4.50 9.38 -19.20
C PRO A 482 3.69 9.77 -20.45
N THR A 483 2.43 9.36 -20.54
CA THR A 483 1.53 9.73 -21.63
C THR A 483 1.23 11.24 -21.63
N MET A 484 0.96 11.79 -20.44
CA MET A 484 0.73 13.24 -20.29
C MET A 484 1.98 14.06 -20.66
N LEU A 485 3.15 13.63 -20.22
CA LEU A 485 4.42 14.31 -20.59
C LEU A 485 4.67 14.27 -22.11
N LYS A 486 4.36 13.15 -22.78
CA LYS A 486 4.45 13.06 -24.25
C LYS A 486 3.54 14.09 -24.94
N ILE A 487 2.31 14.26 -24.48
CA ILE A 487 1.37 15.26 -25.03
C ILE A 487 1.83 16.69 -24.72
N LEU A 488 2.39 16.94 -23.52
CA LEU A 488 2.93 18.25 -23.13
C LEU A 488 4.25 18.58 -23.82
N GLY A 489 4.86 17.63 -24.54
CA GLY A 489 6.15 17.82 -25.22
C GLY A 489 7.34 17.86 -24.25
N LEU A 490 7.19 17.30 -23.05
CA LEU A 490 8.25 17.19 -22.06
C LEU A 490 8.96 15.83 -22.12
N PRO A 491 10.29 15.78 -21.91
CA PRO A 491 11.00 14.52 -21.78
C PRO A 491 10.56 13.78 -20.51
N GLN A 492 10.53 12.46 -20.57
CA GLN A 492 10.23 11.63 -19.40
C GLN A 492 11.46 11.56 -18.47
N PRO A 493 11.32 11.89 -17.17
CA PRO A 493 12.42 11.73 -16.23
C PRO A 493 12.70 10.25 -15.96
N LYS A 494 13.94 9.91 -15.63
CA LYS A 494 14.40 8.50 -15.45
C LYS A 494 13.68 7.77 -14.31
N GLU A 495 13.19 8.50 -13.34
CA GLU A 495 12.45 7.95 -12.20
C GLU A 495 11.04 7.48 -12.60
N MET A 496 10.46 7.99 -13.65
CA MET A 496 9.23 7.48 -14.22
C MET A 496 9.52 6.26 -15.09
N THR A 497 9.19 5.07 -14.60
CA THR A 497 9.43 3.80 -15.29
C THR A 497 8.21 3.31 -16.09
N GLY A 498 7.10 4.02 -16.01
CA GLY A 498 5.92 3.78 -16.84
C GLY A 498 6.23 4.04 -18.33
N THR A 499 5.40 3.51 -19.21
CA THR A 499 5.54 3.66 -20.66
C THR A 499 4.31 4.33 -21.23
N SER A 500 4.47 5.37 -22.05
CA SER A 500 3.34 6.04 -22.70
C SER A 500 2.35 5.04 -23.31
N ILE A 501 1.06 5.25 -23.06
CA ILE A 501 -0.04 4.45 -23.64
C ILE A 501 -0.26 4.87 -25.12
N ILE A 502 0.13 6.08 -25.51
CA ILE A 502 0.12 6.55 -26.91
C ILE A 502 1.34 5.97 -27.62
N GLU A 503 1.10 5.28 -28.73
CA GLU A 503 2.12 4.74 -29.63
C GLU A 503 2.92 5.81 -30.38
#